data_56fbdf6365c93a008c1985dd3eccf68d
#
_entry.id   56fbdf6365c93a008c1985dd3eccf68d
#
_cell.length_a   1.000
_cell.length_b   1.000
_cell.length_c   1.000
_cell.angle_alpha   90.00
_cell.angle_beta   90.00
_cell.angle_gamma   90.00
#
_symmetry.space_group_name_H-M   'P 1'
#
loop_
_entity.id
_entity.type
_entity.pdbx_description
1 polymer ?
#
loop_
_entity_poly.entity_id
_entity_poly.type
_entity_poly.pdbx_seq_one_letter_code
_entity_poly.pdbx_strand_id
1 'polypeptide(L)'
;AILALLATVGTLLPQIPQSPQGVMGFVLRHPYSAPWLARLGLFDIFSSWPFIITAVLMYVSIGASMFIRVPAAWRRFALHNQRNRALFAEVASIIFHASFFLLLIGVLVGKAAGFVGNAAIVEGDSFVEARANYDNLSEGVLAGRHAGFQVKIDSFKAAYWPTGAPKDFTSRVRIFDQGRLWESKSIQVNHYVDYRGVKLYQAGYGWAPTLKIETPDGRVVADGPTIFVGDPQQANGVIKAPSAGPGTPQLGATAISMPDPQSEKPATSPGTQQPKTPLVRVRVCPGA
;
A
#
# COMPACT_ATOMS: atom_id res chain seq x y z
N ALA A 1 7.18 -19.20 -21.69
CA ALA A 1 7.52 -17.99 -22.48
C ALA A 1 6.47 -16.88 -22.29
N ILE A 2 5.18 -17.12 -22.61
CA ILE A 2 4.11 -16.10 -22.56
C ILE A 2 3.95 -15.51 -21.14
N LEU A 3 3.84 -16.35 -20.11
CA LEU A 3 3.70 -15.90 -18.73
C LEU A 3 4.89 -15.02 -18.29
N ALA A 4 6.11 -15.40 -18.67
CA ALA A 4 7.30 -14.61 -18.35
C ALA A 4 7.27 -13.25 -19.05
N LEU A 5 6.84 -13.21 -20.32
CA LEU A 5 6.68 -11.96 -21.06
C LEU A 5 5.65 -11.04 -20.39
N LEU A 6 4.48 -11.56 -20.07
CA LEU A 6 3.43 -10.80 -19.36
C LEU A 6 3.91 -10.29 -18.00
N ALA A 7 4.59 -11.14 -17.22
CA ALA A 7 5.16 -10.74 -15.94
C ALA A 7 6.21 -9.63 -16.09
N THR A 8 7.08 -9.73 -17.11
CA THR A 8 8.09 -8.69 -17.39
C THR A 8 7.40 -7.36 -17.75
N VAL A 9 6.42 -7.37 -18.63
CA VAL A 9 5.68 -6.14 -18.98
C VAL A 9 4.96 -5.57 -17.76
N GLY A 10 4.36 -6.43 -16.92
CA GLY A 10 3.68 -6.02 -15.69
C GLY A 10 4.60 -5.43 -14.62
N THR A 11 5.89 -5.81 -14.61
CA THR A 11 6.87 -5.22 -13.70
C THR A 11 7.49 -3.92 -14.23
N LEU A 12 7.52 -3.72 -15.54
CA LEU A 12 8.05 -2.51 -16.17
C LEU A 12 7.04 -1.36 -16.20
N LEU A 13 5.75 -1.67 -16.29
CA LEU A 13 4.67 -0.68 -16.30
C LEU A 13 4.08 -0.50 -14.89
N PRO A 14 3.72 0.73 -14.49
CA PRO A 14 2.99 0.93 -13.24
C PRO A 14 1.65 0.21 -13.31
N GLN A 15 1.30 -0.48 -12.24
CA GLN A 15 0.07 -1.27 -12.14
C GLN A 15 -0.94 -0.58 -11.22
N ILE A 16 -2.21 -0.54 -11.62
CA ILE A 16 -3.29 0.12 -10.87
C ILE A 16 -3.38 -0.36 -9.41
N PRO A 17 -3.35 -1.68 -9.13
CA PRO A 17 -3.48 -2.17 -7.76
C PRO A 17 -2.36 -1.74 -6.82
N GLN A 18 -1.13 -1.55 -7.34
CA GLN A 18 0.04 -1.18 -6.55
C GLN A 18 0.28 0.33 -6.50
N SER A 19 0.03 1.03 -7.60
CA SER A 19 0.36 2.45 -7.73
C SER A 19 -0.60 3.18 -8.68
N PRO A 20 -1.84 3.48 -8.26
CA PRO A 20 -2.79 4.24 -9.08
C PRO A 20 -2.23 5.61 -9.51
N GLN A 21 -1.50 6.26 -8.60
CA GLN A 21 -0.85 7.55 -8.86
C GLN A 21 0.29 7.43 -9.89
N GLY A 22 1.05 6.33 -9.83
CA GLY A 22 2.08 6.01 -10.81
C GLY A 22 1.50 5.82 -12.21
N VAL A 23 0.35 5.16 -12.32
CA VAL A 23 -0.39 5.03 -13.59
C VAL A 23 -0.86 6.38 -14.10
N MET A 24 -1.45 7.21 -13.23
CA MET A 24 -1.87 8.56 -13.60
C MET A 24 -0.70 9.41 -14.09
N GLY A 25 0.42 9.40 -13.37
CA GLY A 25 1.64 10.09 -13.77
C GLY A 25 2.24 9.57 -15.09
N PHE A 26 2.10 8.27 -15.35
CA PHE A 26 2.50 7.68 -16.63
C PHE A 26 1.60 8.16 -17.78
N VAL A 27 0.28 8.14 -17.57
CA VAL A 27 -0.73 8.60 -18.55
C VAL A 27 -0.49 10.07 -18.93
N LEU A 28 -0.23 10.92 -17.95
CA LEU A 28 0.05 12.35 -18.19
C LEU A 28 1.33 12.57 -18.99
N ARG A 29 2.37 11.77 -18.76
CA ARG A 29 3.65 11.86 -19.49
C ARG A 29 3.60 11.23 -20.88
N HIS A 30 2.68 10.28 -21.11
CA HIS A 30 2.59 9.50 -22.35
C HIS A 30 1.16 9.53 -22.93
N PRO A 31 0.60 10.72 -23.25
CA PRO A 31 -0.82 10.87 -23.63
C PRO A 31 -1.20 10.11 -24.91
N TYR A 32 -0.24 9.86 -25.82
CA TYR A 32 -0.50 9.15 -27.08
C TYR A 32 -0.47 7.62 -26.93
N SER A 33 0.43 7.07 -26.13
CA SER A 33 0.57 5.61 -25.98
C SER A 33 -0.27 5.04 -24.85
N ALA A 34 -0.49 5.79 -23.77
CA ALA A 34 -1.21 5.32 -22.59
C ALA A 34 -2.64 4.81 -22.89
N PRO A 35 -3.45 5.45 -23.77
CA PRO A 35 -4.78 4.94 -24.10
C PRO A 35 -4.76 3.54 -24.76
N TRP A 36 -3.74 3.27 -25.57
CA TRP A 36 -3.56 1.94 -26.19
C TRP A 36 -3.14 0.90 -25.16
N LEU A 37 -2.20 1.25 -24.28
CA LEU A 37 -1.76 0.37 -23.18
C LEU A 37 -2.92 0.05 -22.23
N ALA A 38 -3.76 1.05 -21.94
CA ALA A 38 -4.97 0.86 -21.11
C ALA A 38 -5.99 -0.08 -21.79
N ARG A 39 -6.25 0.08 -23.10
CA ARG A 39 -7.15 -0.80 -23.87
C ARG A 39 -6.66 -2.24 -23.88
N LEU A 40 -5.35 -2.45 -23.91
CA LEU A 40 -4.74 -3.79 -23.83
C LEU A 40 -4.68 -4.35 -22.41
N GLY A 41 -5.15 -3.61 -21.39
CA GLY A 41 -5.14 -4.03 -20.00
C GLY A 41 -3.74 -4.07 -19.38
N LEU A 42 -2.76 -3.35 -19.94
CA LEU A 42 -1.35 -3.44 -19.52
C LEU A 42 -1.06 -2.71 -18.20
N PHE A 43 -2.01 -1.94 -17.67
CA PHE A 43 -1.94 -1.35 -16.33
C PHE A 43 -2.56 -2.23 -15.24
N ASP A 44 -3.10 -3.41 -15.60
CA ASP A 44 -3.61 -4.41 -14.66
C ASP A 44 -3.34 -5.84 -15.20
N ILE A 45 -2.10 -6.09 -15.57
CA ILE A 45 -1.68 -7.34 -16.22
C ILE A 45 -1.92 -8.54 -15.31
N PHE A 46 -1.58 -8.43 -14.03
CA PHE A 46 -1.62 -9.55 -13.08
C PHE A 46 -3.05 -10.02 -12.77
N SER A 47 -4.07 -9.16 -13.01
CA SER A 47 -5.48 -9.51 -12.92
C SER A 47 -6.10 -9.87 -14.28
N SER A 48 -5.35 -9.74 -15.37
CA SER A 48 -5.84 -9.96 -16.72
C SER A 48 -6.11 -11.44 -17.01
N TRP A 49 -7.14 -11.72 -17.79
CA TRP A 49 -7.45 -13.09 -18.21
C TRP A 49 -6.30 -13.82 -18.92
N PRO A 50 -5.51 -13.19 -19.82
CA PRO A 50 -4.36 -13.85 -20.44
C PRO A 50 -3.33 -14.29 -19.41
N PHE A 51 -3.06 -13.45 -18.39
CA PHE A 51 -2.13 -13.80 -17.32
C PHE A 51 -2.66 -14.96 -16.47
N ILE A 52 -3.91 -14.88 -16.02
CA ILE A 52 -4.55 -15.91 -15.19
C ILE A 52 -4.61 -17.24 -15.94
N ILE A 53 -5.07 -17.25 -17.20
CA ILE A 53 -5.16 -18.48 -17.99
C ILE A 53 -3.77 -19.10 -18.18
N THR A 54 -2.76 -18.32 -18.55
CA THR A 54 -1.40 -18.86 -18.74
C THR A 54 -0.79 -19.36 -17.44
N ALA A 55 -1.07 -18.70 -16.32
CA ALA A 55 -0.64 -19.15 -14.98
C ALA A 55 -1.33 -20.50 -14.62
N VAL A 56 -2.64 -20.61 -14.82
CA VAL A 56 -3.39 -21.85 -14.56
C VAL A 56 -2.86 -22.99 -15.44
N LEU A 57 -2.66 -22.75 -16.73
CA LEU A 57 -2.10 -23.75 -17.65
C LEU A 57 -0.71 -24.19 -17.23
N MET A 58 0.13 -23.26 -16.73
CA MET A 58 1.45 -23.60 -16.18
C MET A 58 1.32 -24.52 -14.96
N TYR A 59 0.46 -24.21 -13.99
CA TYR A 59 0.24 -25.04 -12.82
C TYR A 59 -0.34 -26.41 -13.16
N VAL A 60 -1.28 -26.50 -14.11
CA VAL A 60 -1.83 -27.75 -14.61
C VAL A 60 -0.73 -28.60 -15.27
N SER A 61 0.12 -27.97 -16.09
CA SER A 61 1.25 -28.67 -16.75
C SER A 61 2.26 -29.21 -15.73
N ILE A 62 2.61 -28.39 -14.71
CA ILE A 62 3.50 -28.82 -13.62
C ILE A 62 2.84 -29.98 -12.84
N GLY A 63 1.56 -29.87 -12.51
CA GLY A 63 0.81 -30.91 -11.80
C GLY A 63 0.77 -32.23 -12.56
N ALA A 64 0.46 -32.20 -13.84
CA ALA A 64 0.46 -33.38 -14.72
C ALA A 64 1.87 -34.02 -14.76
N SER A 65 2.90 -33.20 -14.90
CA SER A 65 4.29 -33.68 -14.87
C SER A 65 4.65 -34.35 -13.53
N MET A 66 4.23 -33.75 -12.42
CA MET A 66 4.45 -34.27 -11.06
C MET A 66 3.71 -35.60 -10.84
N PHE A 67 2.45 -35.67 -11.31
CA PHE A 67 1.63 -36.89 -11.19
C PHE A 67 2.29 -38.12 -11.82
N ILE A 68 3.04 -37.93 -12.91
CA ILE A 68 3.76 -39.00 -13.61
C ILE A 68 5.14 -39.28 -12.94
N ARG A 69 5.87 -38.24 -12.58
CA ARG A 69 7.25 -38.34 -12.13
C ARG A 69 7.38 -38.82 -10.68
N VAL A 70 6.53 -38.39 -9.77
CA VAL A 70 6.59 -38.74 -8.35
C VAL A 70 6.47 -40.24 -8.12
N PRO A 71 5.47 -40.95 -8.68
CA PRO A 71 5.39 -42.42 -8.53
C PRO A 71 6.58 -43.15 -9.16
N ALA A 72 7.08 -42.66 -10.30
CA ALA A 72 8.24 -43.25 -10.96
C ALA A 72 9.51 -43.11 -10.12
N ALA A 73 9.77 -41.94 -9.57
CA ALA A 73 10.88 -41.67 -8.67
C ALA A 73 10.77 -42.50 -7.38
N TRP A 74 9.57 -42.58 -6.79
CA TRP A 74 9.32 -43.40 -5.62
C TRP A 74 9.61 -44.89 -5.85
N ARG A 75 9.15 -45.46 -6.99
CA ARG A 75 9.44 -46.84 -7.35
C ARG A 75 10.94 -47.09 -7.51
N ARG A 76 11.67 -46.19 -8.16
CA ARG A 76 13.14 -46.27 -8.31
C ARG A 76 13.83 -46.20 -6.95
N PHE A 77 13.40 -45.33 -6.09
CA PHE A 77 13.94 -45.20 -4.74
C PHE A 77 13.71 -46.49 -3.90
N ALA A 78 12.49 -47.04 -3.97
CA ALA A 78 12.11 -48.24 -3.20
C ALA A 78 12.73 -49.52 -3.70
N LEU A 79 12.94 -49.66 -5.03
CA LEU A 79 13.43 -50.89 -5.65
C LEU A 79 14.95 -50.94 -5.86
N HIS A 80 15.60 -49.78 -5.96
CA HIS A 80 17.04 -49.67 -6.18
C HIS A 80 17.68 -48.92 -5.01
N ASN A 81 18.35 -49.67 -4.14
CA ASN A 81 19.14 -49.13 -3.03
C ASN A 81 20.42 -48.37 -3.52
N GLN A 82 20.46 -47.94 -4.77
CA GLN A 82 21.57 -47.18 -5.34
C GLN A 82 21.27 -45.68 -5.36
N ARG A 83 21.93 -44.97 -4.45
CA ARG A 83 22.03 -43.49 -4.45
C ARG A 83 22.94 -43.06 -5.60
N ASN A 84 22.36 -42.89 -6.80
CA ASN A 84 23.08 -42.35 -7.93
C ASN A 84 22.72 -40.89 -8.21
N ARG A 85 23.58 -40.18 -8.94
CA ARG A 85 23.38 -38.73 -9.26
C ARG A 85 22.07 -38.49 -10.00
N ALA A 86 21.60 -39.42 -10.82
CA ALA A 86 20.35 -39.27 -11.57
C ALA A 86 19.11 -39.24 -10.65
N LEU A 87 19.10 -40.07 -9.60
CA LEU A 87 18.03 -40.09 -8.60
C LEU A 87 17.98 -38.75 -7.81
N PHE A 88 19.15 -38.22 -7.42
CA PHE A 88 19.22 -36.92 -6.75
C PHE A 88 18.70 -35.79 -7.64
N ALA A 89 19.05 -35.76 -8.93
CA ALA A 89 18.54 -34.75 -9.88
C ALA A 89 17.02 -34.84 -10.06
N GLU A 90 16.47 -36.07 -10.11
CA GLU A 90 15.03 -36.30 -10.22
C GLU A 90 14.28 -35.83 -8.96
N VAL A 91 14.76 -36.15 -7.77
CA VAL A 91 14.21 -35.72 -6.49
C VAL A 91 14.31 -34.20 -6.35
N ALA A 92 15.46 -33.61 -6.68
CA ALA A 92 15.61 -32.14 -6.66
C ALA A 92 14.64 -31.45 -7.61
N SER A 93 14.42 -31.99 -8.81
CA SER A 93 13.42 -31.47 -9.76
C SER A 93 12.00 -31.57 -9.19
N ILE A 94 11.65 -32.66 -8.53
CA ILE A 94 10.35 -32.84 -7.88
C ILE A 94 10.15 -31.80 -6.78
N ILE A 95 11.13 -31.64 -5.89
CA ILE A 95 11.07 -30.64 -4.80
C ILE A 95 10.92 -29.23 -5.37
N PHE A 96 11.69 -28.90 -6.40
CA PHE A 96 11.61 -27.59 -7.06
C PHE A 96 10.20 -27.31 -7.62
N HIS A 97 9.61 -28.28 -8.33
CA HIS A 97 8.26 -28.10 -8.87
C HIS A 97 7.17 -28.10 -7.76
N ALA A 98 7.34 -28.90 -6.72
CA ALA A 98 6.44 -28.93 -5.57
C ALA A 98 6.42 -27.57 -4.84
N SER A 99 7.55 -26.86 -4.81
CA SER A 99 7.64 -25.55 -4.17
C SER A 99 6.70 -24.51 -4.81
N PHE A 100 6.40 -24.60 -6.10
CA PHE A 100 5.42 -23.72 -6.77
C PHE A 100 4.00 -23.93 -6.23
N PHE A 101 3.62 -25.19 -5.95
CA PHE A 101 2.33 -25.47 -5.33
C PHE A 101 2.28 -24.97 -3.89
N LEU A 102 3.36 -25.11 -3.14
CA LEU A 102 3.45 -24.58 -1.78
C LEU A 102 3.31 -23.04 -1.78
N LEU A 103 3.97 -22.36 -2.71
CA LEU A 103 3.85 -20.91 -2.90
C LEU A 103 2.41 -20.52 -3.27
N LEU A 104 1.79 -21.24 -4.20
CA LEU A 104 0.40 -20.99 -4.60
C LEU A 104 -0.54 -21.13 -3.40
N ILE A 105 -0.41 -22.21 -2.63
CA ILE A 105 -1.21 -22.43 -1.41
C ILE A 105 -0.99 -21.29 -0.42
N GLY A 106 0.28 -20.88 -0.20
CA GLY A 106 0.61 -19.76 0.67
C GLY A 106 -0.05 -18.45 0.24
N VAL A 107 -0.04 -18.14 -1.05
CA VAL A 107 -0.72 -16.95 -1.61
C VAL A 107 -2.24 -17.05 -1.44
N LEU A 108 -2.84 -18.21 -1.73
CA LEU A 108 -4.28 -18.42 -1.60
C LEU A 108 -4.74 -18.32 -0.14
N VAL A 109 -4.00 -18.94 0.79
CA VAL A 109 -4.26 -18.84 2.23
C VAL A 109 -4.09 -17.39 2.70
N GLY A 110 -3.01 -16.73 2.29
CA GLY A 110 -2.78 -15.33 2.66
C GLY A 110 -3.89 -14.38 2.16
N LYS A 111 -4.36 -14.59 0.92
CA LYS A 111 -5.50 -13.83 0.38
C LYS A 111 -6.83 -14.18 1.06
N ALA A 112 -7.04 -15.45 1.40
CA ALA A 112 -8.29 -15.88 2.01
C ALA A 112 -8.40 -15.49 3.48
N ALA A 113 -7.33 -15.63 4.25
CA ALA A 113 -7.32 -15.46 5.70
C ALA A 113 -6.68 -14.15 6.19
N GLY A 114 -5.99 -13.42 5.30
CA GLY A 114 -5.32 -12.17 5.62
C GLY A 114 -6.17 -10.93 5.33
N PHE A 115 -5.65 -9.79 5.77
CA PHE A 115 -6.15 -8.48 5.36
C PHE A 115 -4.99 -7.52 5.11
N VAL A 116 -5.24 -6.50 4.31
CA VAL A 116 -4.33 -5.37 4.09
C VAL A 116 -5.14 -4.09 4.24
N GLY A 117 -4.75 -3.24 5.16
CA GLY A 117 -5.39 -1.96 5.41
C GLY A 117 -4.39 -0.81 5.38
N ASN A 118 -4.85 0.36 4.93
CA ASN A 118 -4.09 1.61 4.98
C ASN A 118 -4.84 2.59 5.87
N ALA A 119 -4.10 3.32 6.70
CA ALA A 119 -4.62 4.40 7.52
C ALA A 119 -3.62 5.56 7.52
N ALA A 120 -4.11 6.77 7.30
CA ALA A 120 -3.33 7.98 7.47
C ALA A 120 -3.50 8.48 8.92
N ILE A 121 -2.40 8.53 9.65
CA ILE A 121 -2.39 8.91 11.08
C ILE A 121 -1.54 10.16 11.21
N VAL A 122 -2.11 11.22 11.80
CA VAL A 122 -1.38 12.45 12.07
C VAL A 122 -0.40 12.25 13.21
N GLU A 123 0.75 12.93 13.16
CA GLU A 123 1.73 12.92 14.24
C GLU A 123 1.09 13.42 15.55
N GLY A 124 1.25 12.67 16.62
CA GLY A 124 0.60 12.90 17.91
C GLY A 124 -0.73 12.18 18.10
N ASP A 125 -1.38 11.75 17.00
CA ASP A 125 -2.67 11.07 17.04
C ASP A 125 -2.54 9.55 17.18
N SER A 126 -3.70 8.93 17.38
CA SER A 126 -3.83 7.48 17.58
C SER A 126 -4.80 6.86 16.59
N PHE A 127 -4.50 5.67 16.17
CA PHE A 127 -5.33 4.80 15.35
C PHE A 127 -5.72 3.56 16.15
N VAL A 128 -7.00 3.24 16.18
CA VAL A 128 -7.50 1.97 16.74
C VAL A 128 -7.65 0.98 15.60
N GLU A 129 -6.99 -0.17 15.72
CA GLU A 129 -7.06 -1.25 14.75
C GLU A 129 -8.48 -1.86 14.75
N ALA A 130 -9.32 -1.35 13.88
CA ALA A 130 -10.70 -1.78 13.69
C ALA A 130 -11.12 -1.56 12.25
N ARG A 131 -11.98 -2.42 11.72
CA ARG A 131 -12.42 -2.41 10.32
C ARG A 131 -12.87 -1.03 9.82
N ALA A 132 -13.62 -0.32 10.65
CA ALA A 132 -14.19 0.98 10.28
C ALA A 132 -13.18 2.14 10.23
N ASN A 133 -11.98 1.95 10.78
CA ASN A 133 -10.98 3.00 10.93
C ASN A 133 -9.94 3.04 9.80
N TYR A 134 -9.95 2.06 8.91
CA TYR A 134 -9.07 2.06 7.75
C TYR A 134 -9.62 2.95 6.63
N ASP A 135 -8.74 3.75 6.04
CA ASP A 135 -9.07 4.53 4.84
C ASP A 135 -9.31 3.61 3.64
N ASN A 136 -8.57 2.52 3.59
CA ASN A 136 -8.67 1.48 2.57
C ASN A 136 -8.43 0.13 3.20
N LEU A 137 -9.34 -0.81 3.03
CA LEU A 137 -9.25 -2.15 3.63
C LEU A 137 -9.64 -3.21 2.60
N SER A 138 -8.75 -4.16 2.40
CA SER A 138 -8.99 -5.39 1.62
C SER A 138 -8.88 -6.59 2.55
N GLU A 139 -9.97 -7.31 2.73
CA GLU A 139 -10.04 -8.49 3.60
C GLU A 139 -10.34 -9.75 2.81
N GLY A 140 -9.71 -10.83 3.20
CA GLY A 140 -10.05 -12.16 2.71
C GLY A 140 -11.35 -12.68 3.33
N VAL A 141 -12.00 -13.60 2.63
CA VAL A 141 -13.29 -14.20 3.05
C VAL A 141 -13.22 -14.98 4.38
N LEU A 142 -12.02 -15.38 4.78
CA LEU A 142 -11.72 -16.07 6.03
C LEU A 142 -10.91 -15.20 7.00
N ALA A 143 -10.81 -13.90 6.73
CA ALA A 143 -10.09 -12.99 7.61
C ALA A 143 -10.65 -13.05 9.03
N GLY A 144 -9.74 -13.08 10.00
CA GLY A 144 -10.08 -13.12 11.40
C GLY A 144 -10.68 -11.81 11.91
N ARG A 145 -10.98 -11.77 13.20
CA ARG A 145 -11.41 -10.53 13.85
C ARG A 145 -10.24 -9.56 13.98
N HIS A 146 -10.51 -8.28 13.81
CA HIS A 146 -9.57 -7.21 14.14
C HIS A 146 -9.18 -7.25 15.61
N ALA A 147 -7.91 -7.03 15.90
CA ALA A 147 -7.34 -7.23 17.23
C ALA A 147 -7.71 -6.12 18.23
N GLY A 148 -8.16 -4.96 17.74
CA GLY A 148 -8.68 -3.86 18.55
C GLY A 148 -7.63 -3.09 19.35
N PHE A 149 -6.35 -3.24 19.05
CA PHE A 149 -5.27 -2.50 19.69
C PHE A 149 -5.18 -1.07 19.15
N GLN A 150 -4.54 -0.20 19.91
CA GLN A 150 -4.32 1.20 19.53
C GLN A 150 -2.86 1.44 19.17
N VAL A 151 -2.62 2.17 18.09
CA VAL A 151 -1.31 2.64 17.65
C VAL A 151 -1.28 4.15 17.78
N LYS A 152 -0.34 4.69 18.52
CA LYS A 152 -0.08 6.12 18.60
C LYS A 152 1.22 6.46 17.89
N ILE A 153 1.21 7.47 17.04
CA ILE A 153 2.42 8.00 16.40
C ILE A 153 2.93 9.15 17.26
N ASP A 154 4.10 8.98 17.87
CA ASP A 154 4.71 10.03 18.68
C ASP A 154 5.50 11.02 17.84
N SER A 155 6.18 10.54 16.79
CA SER A 155 6.94 11.40 15.89
C SER A 155 7.22 10.71 14.56
N PHE A 156 7.33 11.51 13.52
CA PHE A 156 7.75 11.09 12.19
C PHE A 156 8.99 11.87 11.76
N LYS A 157 9.95 11.18 11.11
CA LYS A 157 11.14 11.80 10.54
C LYS A 157 11.39 11.26 9.15
N ALA A 158 11.55 12.15 8.19
CA ALA A 158 12.01 11.84 6.85
C ALA A 158 13.47 12.27 6.68
N ALA A 159 14.32 11.40 6.19
CA ALA A 159 15.70 11.69 5.83
C ALA A 159 15.90 11.53 4.32
N TYR A 160 16.74 12.40 3.76
CA TYR A 160 17.03 12.40 2.32
C TYR A 160 18.54 12.44 2.09
N TRP A 161 18.94 11.92 0.96
CA TRP A 161 20.31 12.08 0.46
C TRP A 161 20.52 13.52 -0.05
N PRO A 162 21.77 13.99 -0.15
CA PRO A 162 22.07 15.32 -0.73
C PRO A 162 21.53 15.48 -2.17
N THR A 163 21.28 14.37 -2.85
CA THR A 163 20.66 14.33 -4.20
C THR A 163 19.15 14.57 -4.17
N GLY A 164 18.51 14.70 -3.01
CA GLY A 164 17.05 14.78 -2.85
C GLY A 164 16.33 13.44 -2.88
N ALA A 165 17.04 12.34 -3.11
CA ALA A 165 16.44 11.00 -3.06
C ALA A 165 16.09 10.61 -1.61
N PRO A 166 14.97 9.90 -1.38
CA PRO A 166 14.61 9.39 -0.07
C PRO A 166 15.73 8.49 0.49
N LYS A 167 16.10 8.71 1.75
CA LYS A 167 17.09 7.91 2.46
C LYS A 167 16.43 6.99 3.49
N ASP A 168 15.58 7.56 4.32
CA ASP A 168 14.90 6.82 5.39
C ASP A 168 13.64 7.56 5.85
N PHE A 169 12.63 6.78 6.22
CA PHE A 169 11.40 7.27 6.86
C PHE A 169 11.22 6.51 8.16
N THR A 170 11.18 7.22 9.27
CA THR A 170 11.10 6.65 10.60
C THR A 170 9.91 7.21 11.37
N SER A 171 8.98 6.34 11.76
CA SER A 171 7.90 6.67 12.69
C SER A 171 8.18 6.05 14.06
N ARG A 172 8.16 6.85 15.11
CA ARG A 172 8.14 6.33 16.48
C ARG A 172 6.71 6.06 16.89
N VAL A 173 6.43 4.81 17.20
CA VAL A 173 5.09 4.35 17.55
C VAL A 173 5.04 3.74 18.92
N ARG A 174 3.88 3.88 19.57
CA ARG A 174 3.51 3.16 20.79
C ARG A 174 2.26 2.34 20.54
N ILE A 175 2.29 1.09 20.95
CA ILE A 175 1.17 0.17 20.85
C ILE A 175 0.56 -0.01 22.22
N PHE A 176 -0.76 0.19 22.29
CA PHE A 176 -1.54 -0.01 23.50
C PHE A 176 -2.57 -1.10 23.27
N ASP A 177 -2.73 -1.98 24.24
CA ASP A 177 -3.79 -2.97 24.26
C ASP A 177 -4.58 -2.82 25.56
N GLN A 178 -5.91 -2.68 25.44
CA GLN A 178 -6.80 -2.40 26.58
C GLN A 178 -6.33 -1.22 27.45
N GLY A 179 -5.81 -0.17 26.82
CA GLY A 179 -5.29 1.03 27.51
C GLY A 179 -3.90 0.87 28.14
N ARG A 180 -3.29 -0.30 28.05
CA ARG A 180 -1.98 -0.60 28.60
C ARG A 180 -0.89 -0.52 27.53
N LEU A 181 0.18 0.20 27.78
CA LEU A 181 1.33 0.24 26.88
C LEU A 181 1.94 -1.16 26.76
N TRP A 182 1.96 -1.70 25.55
CA TRP A 182 2.58 -2.98 25.24
C TRP A 182 4.01 -2.81 24.76
N GLU A 183 4.24 -1.95 23.76
CA GLU A 183 5.57 -1.72 23.18
C GLU A 183 5.70 -0.29 22.66
N SER A 184 6.94 0.23 22.70
CA SER A 184 7.35 1.46 22.03
C SER A 184 8.50 1.13 21.09
N LYS A 185 8.33 1.39 19.80
CA LYS A 185 9.28 1.00 18.76
C LYS A 185 9.30 2.01 17.62
N SER A 186 10.39 1.99 16.83
CA SER A 186 10.47 2.75 15.59
C SER A 186 10.16 1.83 14.40
N ILE A 187 9.25 2.27 13.55
CA ILE A 187 8.94 1.64 12.25
C ILE A 187 9.72 2.39 11.18
N GLN A 188 10.36 1.66 10.29
CA GLN A 188 11.09 2.19 9.14
C GLN A 188 10.67 1.45 7.88
N VAL A 189 11.13 1.92 6.72
CA VAL A 189 10.97 1.18 5.47
C VAL A 189 11.62 -0.20 5.63
N ASN A 190 10.87 -1.26 5.32
CA ASN A 190 11.24 -2.67 5.50
C ASN A 190 11.46 -3.14 6.97
N HIS A 191 11.22 -2.30 7.96
CA HIS A 191 11.26 -2.66 9.38
C HIS A 191 9.89 -2.42 10.00
N TYR A 192 9.15 -3.49 10.21
CA TYR A 192 7.79 -3.46 10.74
C TYR A 192 7.74 -3.79 12.23
N VAL A 193 6.60 -3.51 12.83
CA VAL A 193 6.21 -4.03 14.14
C VAL A 193 5.13 -5.08 13.93
N ASP A 194 5.26 -6.22 14.61
CA ASP A 194 4.25 -7.28 14.60
C ASP A 194 3.57 -7.32 15.96
N TYR A 195 2.25 -7.19 15.96
CA TYR A 195 1.44 -7.34 17.16
C TYR A 195 0.20 -8.18 16.86
N ARG A 196 0.07 -9.31 17.54
CA ARG A 196 -1.03 -10.28 17.37
C ARG A 196 -1.23 -10.73 15.90
N GLY A 197 -0.12 -10.87 15.15
CA GLY A 197 -0.16 -11.23 13.74
C GLY A 197 -0.48 -10.09 12.78
N VAL A 198 -0.75 -8.89 13.28
CA VAL A 198 -0.91 -7.68 12.47
C VAL A 198 0.45 -7.00 12.34
N LYS A 199 0.92 -6.87 11.10
CA LYS A 199 2.20 -6.24 10.78
C LYS A 199 1.99 -4.79 10.37
N LEU A 200 2.60 -3.86 11.10
CA LEU A 200 2.51 -2.43 10.89
C LEU A 200 3.75 -1.95 10.11
N TYR A 201 3.52 -1.43 8.93
CA TYR A 201 4.56 -0.93 8.03
C TYR A 201 4.46 0.58 7.84
N GLN A 202 5.60 1.24 7.64
CA GLN A 202 5.65 2.61 7.14
C GLN A 202 5.44 2.57 5.62
N ALA A 203 4.25 2.93 5.16
CA ALA A 203 3.89 2.88 3.74
C ALA A 203 4.22 4.19 3.00
N GLY A 204 4.07 5.32 3.66
CA GLY A 204 4.30 6.64 3.09
C GLY A 204 4.15 7.73 4.13
N TYR A 205 4.18 8.98 3.70
CA TYR A 205 3.92 10.15 4.54
C TYR A 205 3.24 11.24 3.73
N GLY A 206 2.65 12.20 4.42
CA GLY A 206 2.01 13.36 3.82
C GLY A 206 2.01 14.56 4.76
N TRP A 207 1.38 15.62 4.34
CA TRP A 207 1.21 16.83 5.12
C TRP A 207 -0.17 16.85 5.78
N ALA A 208 -0.23 17.31 7.03
CA ALA A 208 -1.48 17.52 7.75
C ALA A 208 -1.46 18.90 8.41
N PRO A 209 -1.57 20.01 7.63
CA PRO A 209 -1.60 21.34 8.20
C PRO A 209 -2.79 21.50 9.12
N THR A 210 -2.61 22.19 10.24
CA THR A 210 -3.70 22.60 11.11
C THR A 210 -4.41 23.77 10.48
N LEU A 211 -5.70 23.60 10.18
CA LEU A 211 -6.55 24.63 9.59
C LEU A 211 -7.64 25.01 10.57
N LYS A 212 -7.78 26.33 10.78
CA LYS A 212 -8.85 26.90 11.59
C LYS A 212 -9.83 27.63 10.68
N ILE A 213 -11.12 27.28 10.79
CA ILE A 213 -12.21 27.96 10.08
C ILE A 213 -13.08 28.66 11.10
N GLU A 214 -13.21 29.95 10.93
CA GLU A 214 -14.07 30.82 11.77
C GLU A 214 -15.17 31.43 10.94
N THR A 215 -16.34 31.62 11.52
CA THR A 215 -17.42 32.42 10.95
C THR A 215 -17.13 33.91 11.17
N PRO A 216 -17.75 34.85 10.40
CA PRO A 216 -17.53 36.27 10.57
C PRO A 216 -17.87 36.84 11.97
N ASP A 217 -18.71 36.14 12.72
CA ASP A 217 -19.05 36.42 14.12
C ASP A 217 -18.03 35.85 15.12
N GLY A 218 -16.91 35.29 14.64
CA GLY A 218 -15.79 34.78 15.47
C GLY A 218 -15.99 33.39 16.03
N ARG A 219 -17.03 32.67 15.63
CA ARG A 219 -17.26 31.29 16.08
C ARG A 219 -16.40 30.32 15.29
N VAL A 220 -15.62 29.46 15.99
CA VAL A 220 -14.81 28.42 15.39
C VAL A 220 -15.70 27.27 14.91
N VAL A 221 -15.63 26.97 13.62
CA VAL A 221 -16.39 25.89 12.97
C VAL A 221 -15.55 24.62 12.81
N ALA A 222 -14.27 24.78 12.53
CA ALA A 222 -13.30 23.69 12.49
C ALA A 222 -11.95 24.20 12.97
N ASP A 223 -11.26 23.41 13.77
CA ASP A 223 -9.88 23.65 14.20
C ASP A 223 -9.19 22.30 14.37
N GLY A 224 -8.17 22.05 13.57
CA GLY A 224 -7.45 20.79 13.64
C GLY A 224 -6.65 20.45 12.38
N PRO A 225 -5.89 19.36 12.46
CA PRO A 225 -5.10 18.88 11.34
C PRO A 225 -6.01 18.36 10.22
N THR A 226 -5.69 18.74 9.00
CA THR A 226 -6.36 18.26 7.80
C THR A 226 -5.40 17.42 7.00
N ILE A 227 -5.72 16.14 6.82
CA ILE A 227 -4.89 15.21 6.06
C ILE A 227 -5.00 15.53 4.57
N PHE A 228 -3.85 15.76 3.94
CA PHE A 228 -3.73 15.97 2.51
C PHE A 228 -3.25 14.71 1.82
N VAL A 229 -4.00 14.25 0.84
CA VAL A 229 -3.73 13.03 0.06
C VAL A 229 -3.35 13.40 -1.37
N GLY A 230 -2.34 12.76 -1.92
CA GLY A 230 -1.89 12.97 -3.30
C GLY A 230 -0.38 13.21 -3.41
N ASP A 231 0.02 13.85 -4.50
CA ASP A 231 1.43 14.23 -4.71
C ASP A 231 1.84 15.24 -3.64
N PRO A 232 3.01 15.09 -3.00
CA PRO A 232 3.52 16.07 -2.03
C PRO A 232 3.58 17.52 -2.54
N GLN A 233 3.65 17.71 -3.86
CA GLN A 233 3.65 19.04 -4.49
C GLN A 233 2.24 19.59 -4.76
N GLN A 234 1.21 18.74 -4.81
CA GLN A 234 -0.17 19.11 -5.06
C GLN A 234 -1.13 18.12 -4.39
N ALA A 235 -1.17 18.17 -3.07
CA ALA A 235 -2.04 17.29 -2.31
C ALA A 235 -3.40 17.92 -2.05
N ASN A 236 -4.44 17.11 -2.02
CA ASN A 236 -5.82 17.52 -1.78
C ASN A 236 -6.25 17.11 -0.38
N GLY A 237 -6.88 18.02 0.35
CA GLY A 237 -7.51 17.78 1.64
C GLY A 237 -8.99 18.11 1.60
N VAL A 238 -9.77 17.40 2.41
CA VAL A 238 -11.20 17.67 2.59
C VAL A 238 -11.45 18.06 4.04
N ILE A 239 -12.01 19.24 4.23
CA ILE A 239 -12.42 19.73 5.54
C ILE A 239 -13.92 19.54 5.63
N LYS A 240 -14.38 18.77 6.61
CA LYS A 240 -15.81 18.63 6.94
C LYS A 240 -16.06 19.45 8.20
N ALA A 241 -16.77 20.55 8.04
CA ALA A 241 -17.26 21.34 9.17
C ALA A 241 -18.70 20.93 9.44
N PRO A 242 -19.01 20.22 10.54
CA PRO A 242 -20.37 19.90 10.93
C PRO A 242 -21.15 21.22 11.16
N SER A 243 -22.46 21.17 10.98
CA SER A 243 -23.30 22.36 11.21
C SER A 243 -23.11 22.88 12.65
N ALA A 244 -22.77 24.13 12.78
CA ALA A 244 -22.55 24.77 14.08
C ALA A 244 -23.83 25.09 14.87
N GLY A 245 -24.98 24.46 14.52
CA GLY A 245 -26.26 24.59 15.17
C GLY A 245 -27.45 24.64 14.20
N PRO A 246 -28.69 24.69 14.71
CA PRO A 246 -29.89 24.78 13.87
C PRO A 246 -29.83 25.99 12.93
N GLY A 247 -29.99 25.79 11.63
CA GLY A 247 -29.99 26.85 10.61
C GLY A 247 -28.61 27.17 10.03
N THR A 248 -27.52 26.58 10.46
CA THR A 248 -26.21 26.72 9.80
C THR A 248 -25.99 25.59 8.81
N PRO A 249 -25.70 25.90 7.53
CA PRO A 249 -25.43 24.88 6.55
C PRO A 249 -24.16 24.05 6.93
N GLN A 250 -24.18 22.78 6.62
CA GLN A 250 -22.95 22.00 6.64
C GLN A 250 -21.98 22.59 5.60
N LEU A 251 -20.78 22.95 6.04
CA LEU A 251 -19.76 23.46 5.13
C LEU A 251 -18.80 22.33 4.79
N GLY A 252 -18.71 22.01 3.51
CA GLY A 252 -17.63 21.21 2.96
C GLY A 252 -16.60 22.16 2.34
N ALA A 253 -15.32 21.99 2.67
CA ALA A 253 -14.26 22.71 1.99
C ALA A 253 -13.26 21.72 1.41
N THR A 254 -12.87 21.94 0.16
CA THR A 254 -11.72 21.26 -0.43
C THR A 254 -10.51 22.19 -0.36
N ALA A 255 -9.40 21.66 0.09
CA ALA A 255 -8.17 22.42 0.18
C ALA A 255 -7.09 21.75 -0.70
N ILE A 256 -6.32 22.56 -1.40
CA ILE A 256 -5.19 22.13 -2.20
C ILE A 256 -3.94 22.72 -1.57
N SER A 257 -3.00 21.86 -1.16
CA SER A 257 -1.71 22.29 -0.64
C SER A 257 -0.70 22.40 -1.79
N MET A 258 -0.03 23.55 -1.86
CA MET A 258 1.13 23.79 -2.71
C MET A 258 2.29 24.21 -1.81
N PRO A 259 3.20 23.30 -1.44
CA PRO A 259 4.24 23.60 -0.44
C PRO A 259 5.14 24.78 -0.82
N ASP A 260 5.47 24.95 -2.12
CA ASP A 260 6.30 26.06 -2.59
C ASP A 260 5.86 26.50 -4.00
N PRO A 261 4.76 27.29 -4.15
CA PRO A 261 4.19 27.66 -5.45
C PRO A 261 5.09 28.57 -6.30
N GLN A 262 6.12 29.19 -5.72
CA GLN A 262 7.02 30.09 -6.42
C GLN A 262 8.36 29.46 -6.83
N SER A 263 8.62 28.21 -6.46
CA SER A 263 9.82 27.53 -6.91
C SER A 263 9.59 26.96 -8.32
N GLU A 264 10.15 27.59 -9.34
CA GLU A 264 10.22 27.04 -10.71
C GLU A 264 11.01 25.74 -10.79
N LYS A 265 11.74 25.40 -9.77
CA LYS A 265 12.39 24.09 -9.62
C LYS A 265 11.47 23.22 -8.78
N PRO A 266 11.16 21.99 -9.24
CA PRO A 266 10.57 21.01 -8.36
C PRO A 266 11.42 20.98 -7.10
N ALA A 267 10.76 21.03 -5.92
CA ALA A 267 11.47 21.05 -4.65
C ALA A 267 12.48 19.90 -4.65
N THR A 268 13.73 20.22 -4.96
CA THR A 268 14.84 19.27 -5.09
C THR A 268 15.25 18.70 -3.74
N SER A 269 14.53 19.10 -2.71
CA SER A 269 14.69 18.58 -1.36
C SER A 269 13.32 18.54 -0.70
N PRO A 270 12.57 17.45 -0.83
CA PRO A 270 11.55 17.12 0.13
C PRO A 270 12.28 16.66 1.41
N GLY A 271 13.18 17.48 1.91
CA GLY A 271 13.86 17.25 3.15
C GLY A 271 13.07 17.93 4.25
N THR A 272 13.23 17.48 5.46
CA THR A 272 12.88 18.00 6.79
C THR A 272 12.63 19.52 6.93
N GLN A 273 12.71 20.29 5.89
CA GLN A 273 12.41 21.71 5.85
C GLN A 273 10.91 21.91 5.64
N GLN A 274 10.28 22.55 6.59
CA GLN A 274 8.96 23.11 6.38
C GLN A 274 8.99 23.97 5.12
N PRO A 275 7.95 23.92 4.28
CA PRO A 275 7.86 24.77 3.08
C PRO A 275 8.08 26.22 3.47
N LYS A 276 8.91 26.95 2.71
CA LYS A 276 9.23 28.34 3.01
C LYS A 276 8.01 29.27 2.84
N THR A 277 7.17 28.94 1.88
CA THR A 277 5.95 29.70 1.54
C THR A 277 4.81 28.77 1.20
N PRO A 278 4.27 28.01 2.19
CA PRO A 278 3.17 27.09 1.92
C PRO A 278 1.93 27.88 1.52
N LEU A 279 1.29 27.49 0.42
CA LEU A 279 0.00 28.01 0.00
C LEU A 279 -1.03 26.90 0.15
N VAL A 280 -2.14 27.21 0.84
CA VAL A 280 -3.32 26.36 0.88
C VAL A 280 -4.46 27.11 0.21
N ARG A 281 -4.92 26.60 -0.94
CA ARG A 281 -6.11 27.13 -1.61
C ARG A 281 -7.33 26.37 -1.11
N VAL A 282 -8.25 27.08 -0.48
CA VAL A 282 -9.48 26.49 0.03
C VAL A 282 -10.66 26.91 -0.87
N ARG A 283 -11.45 25.93 -1.32
CA ARG A 283 -12.73 26.15 -1.98
C ARG A 283 -13.83 25.71 -1.02
N VAL A 284 -14.63 26.65 -0.55
CA VAL A 284 -15.79 26.35 0.28
C VAL A 284 -16.97 26.01 -0.64
N CYS A 285 -17.56 24.82 -0.40
CA CYS A 285 -18.81 24.44 -1.04
C CYS A 285 -19.92 24.56 0.02
N PRO A 286 -20.91 25.46 -0.15
CA PRO A 286 -22.08 25.42 0.71
C PRO A 286 -22.74 24.05 0.54
N GLY A 287 -23.05 23.41 1.65
CA GLY A 287 -23.76 22.12 1.65
C GLY A 287 -25.17 22.30 1.03
N ALA A 288 -25.57 21.30 0.25
CA ALA A 288 -26.90 21.16 -0.27
C ALA A 288 -27.89 20.81 0.84
#